data_2caeb11fb3ec88223b3626f1b982ca41
#
_entry.id   2caeb11fb3ec88223b3626f1b982ca41
#
_cell.length_a   1.000
_cell.length_b   1.000
_cell.length_c   1.000
_cell.angle_alpha   90.00
_cell.angle_beta   90.00
_cell.angle_gamma   90.00
#
_symmetry.space_group_name_H-M   'P 1'
#
loop_
_entity.id
_entity.type
_entity.pdbx_description
1 polymer ?
#
loop_
_entity_poly.entity_id
_entity_poly.type
_entity_poly.pdbx_seq_one_letter_code
_entity_poly.pdbx_strand_id
1 'polypeptide(L)'
;MASKTNRRKFLQAAGIGVAATAAIQSTLPAAPAESTSAARRVKIIAISGSPRKGKTTAAALTTALEAAKAVDPERIETELIELADLKLNGNMAAGIPLEPGQQDDFPELATKLSAKDVGGIIVGSPVYFGSMTSLCKAFLDRCISLRMRQFALANKVGGALAVGAVRNGGQELTLQGIQAAMMCQEMVVVADGRPTAHTGATVWNSGKDDISQDEFGMSTVKNLGRRVAEVALRMAAGK
;
A
#
# COMPACT_ATOMS: atom_id res chain seq x y z
N MET A 1 -14.26 -18.60 -50.46
CA MET A 1 -15.01 -17.33 -50.48
C MET A 1 -15.46 -17.00 -49.08
N ALA A 2 -14.80 -16.09 -48.40
CA ALA A 2 -15.11 -15.69 -47.03
C ALA A 2 -16.06 -14.50 -47.05
N SER A 3 -17.25 -14.65 -46.47
CA SER A 3 -18.29 -13.64 -46.34
C SER A 3 -17.82 -12.50 -45.43
N LYS A 4 -17.70 -11.30 -45.95
CA LYS A 4 -17.44 -10.09 -45.17
C LYS A 4 -18.72 -9.71 -44.41
N THR A 5 -18.79 -10.03 -43.14
CA THR A 5 -19.88 -9.60 -42.25
C THR A 5 -19.77 -8.09 -42.04
N ASN A 6 -20.79 -7.38 -42.51
CA ASN A 6 -20.82 -5.92 -42.58
C ASN A 6 -21.04 -5.32 -41.17
N ARG A 7 -20.11 -4.58 -40.64
CA ARG A 7 -20.12 -3.88 -39.34
C ARG A 7 -21.40 -3.06 -39.09
N ARG A 8 -22.02 -2.54 -40.17
CA ARG A 8 -23.30 -1.79 -40.09
C ARG A 8 -24.47 -2.64 -39.66
N LYS A 9 -24.54 -3.94 -40.03
CA LYS A 9 -25.63 -4.84 -39.61
C LYS A 9 -25.54 -5.26 -38.16
N PHE A 10 -24.32 -5.31 -37.59
CA PHE A 10 -24.14 -5.61 -36.17
C PHE A 10 -24.63 -4.48 -35.27
N LEU A 11 -24.40 -3.22 -35.66
CA LEU A 11 -24.86 -2.04 -34.89
C LEU A 11 -26.38 -1.80 -35.00
N GLN A 12 -27.04 -2.28 -36.06
CA GLN A 12 -28.51 -2.19 -36.20
C GLN A 12 -29.25 -3.27 -35.37
N ALA A 13 -28.62 -4.42 -35.12
CA ALA A 13 -29.19 -5.46 -34.27
C ALA A 13 -29.07 -5.14 -32.75
N ALA A 14 -28.18 -4.25 -32.36
CA ALA A 14 -28.03 -3.80 -30.96
C ALA A 14 -28.98 -2.65 -30.55
N GLY A 15 -29.75 -2.12 -31.50
CA GLY A 15 -30.63 -0.95 -31.30
C GLY A 15 -32.10 -1.23 -30.97
N ILE A 16 -32.55 -2.49 -30.91
CA ILE A 16 -33.96 -2.84 -30.68
C ILE A 16 -34.15 -3.55 -29.31
N GLY A 17 -33.62 -2.97 -28.28
CA GLY A 17 -33.70 -3.54 -26.92
C GLY A 17 -33.98 -2.53 -25.82
N VAL A 18 -34.35 -1.29 -26.14
CA VAL A 18 -34.61 -0.26 -25.13
C VAL A 18 -36.00 0.35 -25.30
N ALA A 19 -37.03 -0.44 -25.14
CA ALA A 19 -38.39 0.06 -24.94
C ALA A 19 -39.30 -0.99 -24.34
N ALA A 20 -39.07 -1.44 -23.12
CA ALA A 20 -40.06 -2.04 -22.21
C ALA A 20 -39.46 -2.35 -20.82
N THR A 21 -39.05 -1.34 -20.06
CA THR A 21 -38.90 -1.48 -18.59
C THR A 21 -39.35 -0.20 -17.92
N ALA A 22 -40.61 0.15 -18.12
CA ALA A 22 -41.31 1.05 -17.21
C ALA A 22 -42.15 0.18 -16.26
N ALA A 23 -42.04 0.48 -14.95
CA ALA A 23 -42.91 0.04 -13.86
C ALA A 23 -42.75 -1.41 -13.34
N ILE A 24 -41.63 -1.68 -12.62
CA ILE A 24 -41.71 -2.45 -11.38
C ILE A 24 -41.03 -1.61 -10.30
N GLN A 25 -41.73 -0.67 -9.71
CA GLN A 25 -41.39 -0.14 -8.38
C GLN A 25 -41.74 -1.23 -7.37
N SER A 26 -40.85 -2.18 -7.17
CA SER A 26 -40.87 -3.03 -6.00
C SER A 26 -40.49 -2.14 -4.81
N THR A 27 -41.44 -1.85 -3.95
CA THR A 27 -41.20 -1.35 -2.62
C THR A 27 -40.41 -2.39 -1.84
N LEU A 28 -39.09 -2.38 -1.96
CA LEU A 28 -38.23 -3.08 -1.02
C LEU A 28 -38.43 -2.39 0.35
N PRO A 29 -38.72 -3.16 1.41
CA PRO A 29 -38.75 -2.59 2.74
C PRO A 29 -37.37 -1.97 3.00
N ALA A 30 -37.36 -0.74 3.49
CA ALA A 30 -36.11 -0.10 3.92
C ALA A 30 -35.41 -1.04 4.89
N ALA A 31 -34.18 -1.42 4.57
CA ALA A 31 -33.35 -2.16 5.49
C ALA A 31 -33.32 -1.41 6.83
N PRO A 32 -33.45 -2.09 7.98
CA PRO A 32 -33.37 -1.42 9.27
C PRO A 32 -32.06 -0.64 9.30
N ALA A 33 -32.16 0.64 9.73
CA ALA A 33 -31.01 1.48 9.93
C ALA A 33 -30.03 0.73 10.84
N GLU A 34 -28.86 0.35 10.29
CA GLU A 34 -27.83 -0.30 11.07
C GLU A 34 -27.53 0.59 12.28
N SER A 35 -27.63 0.00 13.45
CA SER A 35 -27.19 0.62 14.69
C SER A 35 -25.81 1.21 14.46
N THR A 36 -25.59 2.45 14.84
CA THR A 36 -24.31 3.14 14.82
C THR A 36 -23.30 2.37 15.69
N SER A 37 -22.74 1.31 15.15
CA SER A 37 -21.54 0.68 15.71
C SER A 37 -20.49 1.79 15.76
N ALA A 38 -19.92 2.03 16.93
CA ALA A 38 -18.84 3.00 17.12
C ALA A 38 -17.82 2.77 16.01
N ALA A 39 -17.63 3.79 15.16
CA ALA A 39 -16.88 3.65 13.91
C ALA A 39 -15.47 3.11 14.21
N ARG A 40 -15.17 1.91 13.71
CA ARG A 40 -13.94 1.17 14.03
C ARG A 40 -12.69 1.98 13.68
N ARG A 41 -11.78 2.12 14.65
CA ARG A 41 -10.47 2.75 14.42
C ARG A 41 -9.62 1.90 13.50
N VAL A 42 -8.78 2.56 12.70
CA VAL A 42 -7.89 1.95 11.71
C VAL A 42 -6.49 2.50 11.92
N LYS A 43 -5.53 1.61 12.07
CA LYS A 43 -4.11 1.97 12.16
C LYS A 43 -3.43 1.84 10.79
N ILE A 44 -2.68 2.86 10.40
CA ILE A 44 -1.82 2.87 9.22
C ILE A 44 -0.37 2.88 9.70
N ILE A 45 0.38 1.85 9.32
CA ILE A 45 1.80 1.71 9.65
C ILE A 45 2.64 2.04 8.42
N ALA A 46 3.62 2.91 8.56
CA ALA A 46 4.65 3.12 7.54
C ALA A 46 5.95 2.43 7.97
N ILE A 47 6.58 1.71 7.04
CA ILE A 47 7.84 1.00 7.23
C ILE A 47 8.92 1.66 6.40
N SER A 48 9.91 2.24 7.05
CA SER A 48 11.09 2.80 6.39
C SER A 48 12.16 1.71 6.22
N GLY A 49 12.35 1.26 4.97
CA GLY A 49 13.41 0.33 4.59
C GLY A 49 14.78 1.00 4.35
N SER A 50 14.95 2.24 4.77
CA SER A 50 16.24 2.93 4.69
C SER A 50 17.18 2.44 5.79
N PRO A 51 18.46 2.13 5.48
CA PRO A 51 19.47 1.86 6.51
C PRO A 51 19.93 3.13 7.24
N ARG A 52 19.55 4.32 6.74
CA ARG A 52 19.86 5.61 7.34
C ARG A 52 18.62 6.16 8.05
N LYS A 53 18.63 6.12 9.38
CA LYS A 53 17.54 6.60 10.22
C LYS A 53 17.26 8.09 10.02
N GLY A 54 15.99 8.48 10.06
CA GLY A 54 15.53 9.88 10.04
C GLY A 54 15.83 10.63 8.74
N LYS A 55 16.18 9.92 7.64
CA LYS A 55 16.51 10.56 6.37
C LYS A 55 15.30 10.65 5.44
N THR A 56 15.53 10.96 4.20
CA THR A 56 14.50 11.31 3.19
C THR A 56 13.39 10.29 3.04
N THR A 57 13.67 8.99 3.19
CA THR A 57 12.62 7.95 3.16
C THR A 57 11.69 8.08 4.37
N ALA A 58 12.24 8.27 5.57
CA ALA A 58 11.45 8.47 6.77
C ALA A 58 10.64 9.77 6.69
N ALA A 59 11.23 10.86 6.20
CA ALA A 59 10.54 12.14 6.00
C ALA A 59 9.37 12.03 5.02
N ALA A 60 9.57 11.35 3.88
CA ALA A 60 8.50 11.10 2.93
C ALA A 60 7.38 10.24 3.53
N LEU A 61 7.72 9.19 4.26
CA LEU A 61 6.73 8.35 4.94
C LEU A 61 5.96 9.09 6.03
N THR A 62 6.63 9.98 6.78
CA THR A 62 5.95 10.86 7.75
C THR A 62 4.90 11.73 7.06
N THR A 63 5.26 12.37 5.94
CA THR A 63 4.30 13.15 5.15
C THR A 63 3.13 12.30 4.64
N ALA A 64 3.38 11.05 4.23
CA ALA A 64 2.31 10.12 3.83
C ALA A 64 1.38 9.79 5.01
N LEU A 65 1.94 9.57 6.20
CA LEU A 65 1.17 9.30 7.42
C LEU A 65 0.35 10.51 7.86
N GLU A 66 0.88 11.72 7.76
CA GLU A 66 0.15 12.97 8.04
C GLU A 66 -1.04 13.12 7.08
N ALA A 67 -0.84 12.86 5.78
CA ALA A 67 -1.91 12.88 4.79
C ALA A 67 -2.95 11.78 5.03
N ALA A 68 -2.52 10.60 5.48
CA ALA A 68 -3.43 9.52 5.89
C ALA A 68 -4.26 9.93 7.11
N LYS A 69 -3.62 10.48 8.14
CA LYS A 69 -4.29 10.95 9.37
C LYS A 69 -5.33 12.03 9.07
N ALA A 70 -5.05 12.92 8.12
CA ALA A 70 -5.94 14.01 7.74
C ALA A 70 -7.26 13.54 7.07
N VAL A 71 -7.35 12.30 6.58
CA VAL A 71 -8.58 11.74 5.99
C VAL A 71 -9.69 11.62 7.03
N ASP A 72 -9.35 11.12 8.22
CA ASP A 72 -10.27 10.99 9.35
C ASP A 72 -9.45 11.00 10.65
N PRO A 73 -9.22 12.19 11.24
CA PRO A 73 -8.36 12.33 12.42
C PRO A 73 -8.84 11.58 13.66
N GLU A 74 -10.12 11.26 13.75
CA GLU A 74 -10.70 10.57 14.91
C GLU A 74 -10.54 9.04 14.80
N ARG A 75 -10.60 8.52 13.56
CA ARG A 75 -10.59 7.07 13.31
C ARG A 75 -9.24 6.52 12.86
N ILE A 76 -8.34 7.35 12.31
CA ILE A 76 -7.05 6.90 11.82
C ILE A 76 -5.97 7.15 12.86
N GLU A 77 -5.25 6.10 13.22
CA GLU A 77 -3.99 6.15 13.96
C GLU A 77 -2.84 5.87 13.02
N THR A 78 -1.69 6.48 13.26
CA THR A 78 -0.50 6.32 12.40
C THR A 78 0.74 5.99 13.20
N GLU A 79 1.62 5.15 12.64
CA GLU A 79 2.89 4.78 13.25
C GLU A 79 3.97 4.66 12.17
N LEU A 80 5.12 5.30 12.39
CA LEU A 80 6.34 5.09 11.57
C LEU A 80 7.25 4.10 12.28
N ILE A 81 7.71 3.08 11.55
CA ILE A 81 8.70 2.13 12.01
C ILE A 81 9.91 2.20 11.08
N GLU A 82 11.07 2.50 11.64
CA GLU A 82 12.33 2.54 10.90
C GLU A 82 13.10 1.22 11.10
N LEU A 83 13.27 0.46 10.01
CA LEU A 83 13.98 -0.82 10.07
C LEU A 83 15.46 -0.68 10.45
N ALA A 84 16.04 0.53 10.31
CA ALA A 84 17.40 0.82 10.73
C ALA A 84 17.64 0.62 12.24
N ASP A 85 16.58 0.70 13.04
CA ASP A 85 16.64 0.45 14.49
C ASP A 85 16.54 -1.03 14.87
N LEU A 86 16.20 -1.90 13.90
CA LEU A 86 15.86 -3.30 14.16
C LEU A 86 16.97 -4.25 13.70
N LYS A 87 17.14 -5.33 14.44
CA LYS A 87 17.98 -6.47 14.06
C LYS A 87 17.15 -7.45 13.27
N LEU A 88 17.30 -7.42 11.94
CA LEU A 88 16.57 -8.28 11.02
C LEU A 88 17.56 -9.17 10.25
N ASN A 89 17.45 -10.48 10.42
CA ASN A 89 18.23 -11.44 9.63
C ASN A 89 17.35 -12.05 8.53
N GLY A 90 17.59 -11.65 7.26
CA GLY A 90 16.87 -12.14 6.10
C GLY A 90 17.03 -13.65 5.86
N ASN A 91 18.14 -14.25 6.25
CA ASN A 91 18.43 -15.68 6.05
C ASN A 91 17.41 -16.59 6.78
N MET A 92 16.79 -16.11 7.86
CA MET A 92 15.74 -16.85 8.53
C MET A 92 14.51 -17.10 7.65
N ALA A 93 14.30 -16.33 6.60
CA ALA A 93 13.25 -16.60 5.61
C ALA A 93 13.47 -17.92 4.85
N ALA A 94 14.72 -18.35 4.73
CA ALA A 94 15.10 -19.64 4.16
C ALA A 94 15.20 -20.78 5.18
N GLY A 95 14.80 -20.54 6.42
CA GLY A 95 14.91 -21.53 7.51
C GLY A 95 16.30 -21.65 8.11
N ILE A 96 17.24 -20.75 7.79
CA ILE A 96 18.58 -20.71 8.37
C ILE A 96 18.46 -20.06 9.75
N PRO A 97 18.81 -20.76 10.85
CA PRO A 97 18.67 -20.23 12.20
C PRO A 97 19.66 -19.10 12.47
N LEU A 98 19.37 -18.33 13.52
CA LEU A 98 20.31 -17.33 14.03
C LEU A 98 21.53 -18.00 14.64
N GLU A 99 22.68 -17.37 14.50
CA GLU A 99 23.88 -17.76 15.24
C GLU A 99 23.67 -17.50 16.75
N PRO A 100 24.35 -18.28 17.63
CA PRO A 100 24.26 -18.06 19.07
C PRO A 100 24.56 -16.61 19.47
N GLY A 101 23.65 -16.00 20.24
CA GLY A 101 23.77 -14.61 20.71
C GLY A 101 23.27 -13.53 19.76
N GLN A 102 22.84 -13.86 18.53
CA GLN A 102 22.19 -12.92 17.65
C GLN A 102 20.75 -12.60 18.09
N GLN A 103 20.37 -11.34 17.99
CA GLN A 103 19.02 -10.84 18.25
C GLN A 103 18.19 -10.80 16.98
N ASP A 104 16.89 -10.95 17.10
CA ASP A 104 15.92 -10.83 16.03
C ASP A 104 14.66 -10.08 16.52
N ASP A 105 14.45 -8.88 16.00
CA ASP A 105 13.33 -8.02 16.37
C ASP A 105 12.08 -8.28 15.47
N PHE A 106 12.20 -9.16 14.47
CA PHE A 106 11.09 -9.41 13.55
C PHE A 106 9.84 -10.01 14.23
N PRO A 107 9.91 -10.89 15.24
CA PRO A 107 8.72 -11.45 15.90
C PRO A 107 7.82 -10.37 16.53
N GLU A 108 8.42 -9.35 17.16
CA GLU A 108 7.66 -8.22 17.70
C GLU A 108 7.04 -7.38 16.59
N LEU A 109 7.82 -7.04 15.56
CA LEU A 109 7.34 -6.34 14.37
C LEU A 109 6.19 -7.11 13.70
N ALA A 110 6.32 -8.41 13.53
CA ALA A 110 5.28 -9.27 12.95
C ALA A 110 3.98 -9.22 13.76
N THR A 111 4.06 -9.19 15.07
CA THR A 111 2.90 -9.06 15.96
C THR A 111 2.20 -7.72 15.75
N LYS A 112 2.95 -6.62 15.67
CA LYS A 112 2.39 -5.29 15.37
C LYS A 112 1.69 -5.26 14.01
N LEU A 113 2.34 -5.76 12.94
CA LEU A 113 1.79 -5.73 11.59
C LEU A 113 0.54 -6.59 11.43
N SER A 114 0.44 -7.70 12.17
CA SER A 114 -0.72 -8.61 12.12
C SER A 114 -1.89 -8.16 12.99
N ALA A 115 -1.75 -7.13 13.82
CA ALA A 115 -2.81 -6.64 14.70
C ALA A 115 -4.09 -6.31 13.92
N LYS A 116 -5.26 -6.59 14.53
CA LYS A 116 -6.58 -6.49 13.87
C LYS A 116 -6.99 -5.07 13.51
N ASP A 117 -6.47 -4.08 14.22
CA ASP A 117 -6.69 -2.66 13.98
C ASP A 117 -5.81 -2.09 12.86
N VAL A 118 -4.74 -2.80 12.46
CA VAL A 118 -3.92 -2.40 11.32
C VAL A 118 -4.69 -2.65 10.03
N GLY A 119 -5.13 -1.56 9.40
CA GLY A 119 -5.86 -1.58 8.12
C GLY A 119 -4.98 -1.30 6.91
N GLY A 120 -3.83 -0.63 7.08
CA GLY A 120 -2.93 -0.29 5.99
C GLY A 120 -1.46 -0.30 6.37
N ILE A 121 -0.61 -0.63 5.40
CA ILE A 121 0.86 -0.66 5.54
C ILE A 121 1.48 0.04 4.33
N ILE A 122 2.29 1.07 4.56
CA ILE A 122 3.05 1.76 3.51
C ILE A 122 4.52 1.36 3.67
N VAL A 123 5.11 0.71 2.68
CA VAL A 123 6.54 0.37 2.70
C VAL A 123 7.31 1.33 1.80
N GLY A 124 8.30 2.01 2.38
CA GLY A 124 9.19 2.92 1.67
C GLY A 124 10.62 2.44 1.66
N SER A 125 11.32 2.62 0.54
CA SER A 125 12.73 2.29 0.40
C SER A 125 13.47 3.38 -0.38
N PRO A 126 14.73 3.70 -0.04
CA PRO A 126 15.58 4.38 -1.00
C PRO A 126 15.91 3.42 -2.14
N VAL A 127 16.20 3.98 -3.31
CA VAL A 127 16.63 3.20 -4.49
C VAL A 127 18.13 2.95 -4.43
N TYR A 128 18.53 1.68 -4.39
CA TYR A 128 19.91 1.23 -4.49
C TYR A 128 20.05 0.31 -5.72
N PHE A 129 20.81 0.76 -6.71
CA PHE A 129 21.03 0.02 -7.96
C PHE A 129 19.72 -0.45 -8.64
N GLY A 130 18.74 0.47 -8.75
CA GLY A 130 17.47 0.21 -9.41
C GLY A 130 16.49 -0.66 -8.61
N SER A 131 16.75 -0.89 -7.32
CA SER A 131 15.91 -1.74 -6.46
C SER A 131 15.82 -1.19 -5.04
N MET A 132 15.03 -1.84 -4.19
CA MET A 132 14.98 -1.58 -2.76
C MET A 132 16.30 -1.96 -2.09
N THR A 133 16.52 -1.43 -0.88
CA THR A 133 17.68 -1.81 -0.06
C THR A 133 17.63 -3.27 0.37
N SER A 134 18.79 -3.85 0.68
CA SER A 134 18.88 -5.18 1.29
C SER A 134 18.09 -5.28 2.59
N LEU A 135 18.08 -4.21 3.40
CA LEU A 135 17.30 -4.15 4.64
C LEU A 135 15.79 -4.24 4.38
N CYS A 136 15.29 -3.48 3.40
CA CYS A 136 13.89 -3.54 2.98
C CYS A 136 13.54 -4.94 2.45
N LYS A 137 14.43 -5.53 1.63
CA LYS A 137 14.22 -6.87 1.09
C LYS A 137 14.25 -7.93 2.19
N ALA A 138 15.18 -7.86 3.14
CA ALA A 138 15.22 -8.76 4.29
C ALA A 138 13.90 -8.71 5.09
N PHE A 139 13.36 -7.52 5.33
CA PHE A 139 12.05 -7.35 5.96
C PHE A 139 10.93 -8.05 5.16
N LEU A 140 10.86 -7.81 3.85
CA LEU A 140 9.83 -8.41 2.99
C LEU A 140 9.96 -9.94 2.92
N ASP A 141 11.19 -10.48 2.88
CA ASP A 141 11.42 -11.92 2.93
C ASP A 141 10.98 -12.52 4.28
N ARG A 142 11.25 -11.84 5.37
CA ARG A 142 10.81 -12.27 6.71
C ARG A 142 9.28 -12.30 6.86
N CYS A 143 8.53 -11.56 6.05
CA CYS A 143 7.07 -11.63 6.01
C CYS A 143 6.54 -13.02 5.59
N ILE A 144 7.40 -13.96 5.13
CA ILE A 144 7.00 -15.36 4.93
C ILE A 144 6.35 -15.96 6.20
N SER A 145 6.82 -15.59 7.38
CA SER A 145 6.24 -16.07 8.63
C SER A 145 4.81 -15.58 8.86
N LEU A 146 4.45 -14.39 8.36
CA LEU A 146 3.09 -13.85 8.38
C LEU A 146 2.18 -14.57 7.38
N ARG A 147 2.71 -14.92 6.20
CA ARG A 147 2.03 -15.77 5.23
C ARG A 147 1.73 -17.16 5.80
N MET A 148 2.70 -17.78 6.46
CA MET A 148 2.52 -19.09 7.12
C MET A 148 1.54 -19.05 8.30
N ARG A 149 1.26 -17.89 8.88
CA ARG A 149 0.21 -17.65 9.88
C ARG A 149 -1.13 -17.33 9.22
N GLN A 150 -1.57 -18.16 8.27
CA GLN A 150 -2.85 -18.00 7.58
C GLN A 150 -3.00 -16.64 6.89
N PHE A 151 -1.93 -16.17 6.23
CA PHE A 151 -1.92 -14.88 5.55
C PHE A 151 -2.34 -13.71 6.46
N ALA A 152 -1.65 -13.54 7.57
CA ALA A 152 -1.97 -12.52 8.58
C ALA A 152 -2.03 -11.07 8.06
N LEU A 153 -1.53 -10.80 6.84
CA LEU A 153 -1.63 -9.50 6.15
C LEU A 153 -2.73 -9.46 5.09
N ALA A 154 -3.48 -10.55 4.87
CA ALA A 154 -4.53 -10.58 3.87
C ALA A 154 -5.58 -9.47 4.10
N ASN A 155 -6.00 -8.84 3.00
CA ASN A 155 -6.97 -7.75 2.99
C ASN A 155 -6.52 -6.47 3.73
N LYS A 156 -5.29 -6.35 4.22
CA LYS A 156 -4.73 -5.06 4.62
C LYS A 156 -4.32 -4.27 3.37
N VAL A 157 -4.48 -2.95 3.41
CA VAL A 157 -4.15 -2.10 2.27
C VAL A 157 -2.65 -1.88 2.19
N GLY A 158 -2.05 -2.15 1.03
CA GLY A 158 -0.62 -1.97 0.79
C GLY A 158 -0.33 -0.76 -0.09
N GLY A 159 0.62 0.09 0.31
CA GLY A 159 1.16 1.18 -0.48
C GLY A 159 2.68 1.12 -0.57
N ALA A 160 3.25 1.54 -1.70
CA ALA A 160 4.70 1.54 -1.90
C ALA A 160 5.23 2.96 -2.17
N LEU A 161 6.41 3.27 -1.62
CA LEU A 161 7.12 4.54 -1.75
C LEU A 161 8.59 4.30 -2.08
N ALA A 162 9.15 5.04 -3.03
CA ALA A 162 10.55 4.97 -3.39
C ALA A 162 11.21 6.35 -3.47
N VAL A 163 12.39 6.49 -2.86
CA VAL A 163 13.19 7.72 -2.90
C VAL A 163 14.48 7.47 -3.66
N GLY A 164 14.65 8.13 -4.81
CA GLY A 164 15.88 8.08 -5.61
C GLY A 164 16.78 9.29 -5.39
N ALA A 165 18.06 9.18 -5.70
CA ALA A 165 18.99 10.31 -5.73
C ALA A 165 18.71 11.24 -6.91
N VAL A 166 18.20 10.70 -8.00
CA VAL A 166 17.85 11.43 -9.23
C VAL A 166 16.46 11.03 -9.70
N ARG A 167 15.82 11.89 -10.48
CA ARG A 167 14.59 11.54 -11.19
C ARG A 167 14.89 10.45 -12.24
N ASN A 168 14.00 9.52 -12.44
CA ASN A 168 14.21 8.33 -13.29
C ASN A 168 15.37 7.43 -12.82
N GLY A 169 15.61 7.39 -11.51
CA GLY A 169 16.70 6.62 -10.89
C GLY A 169 16.37 5.17 -10.54
N GLY A 170 15.21 4.64 -10.98
CA GLY A 170 14.75 3.28 -10.67
C GLY A 170 13.66 3.22 -9.60
N GLN A 171 13.00 4.35 -9.31
CA GLN A 171 11.93 4.41 -8.33
C GLN A 171 10.79 3.46 -8.70
N GLU A 172 10.34 3.45 -9.96
CA GLU A 172 9.23 2.60 -10.42
C GLU A 172 9.54 1.11 -10.29
N LEU A 173 10.77 0.69 -10.59
CA LEU A 173 11.20 -0.70 -10.39
C LEU A 173 11.22 -1.08 -8.91
N THR A 174 11.63 -0.15 -8.06
CA THR A 174 11.62 -0.34 -6.60
C THR A 174 10.19 -0.50 -6.09
N LEU A 175 9.25 0.34 -6.56
CA LEU A 175 7.82 0.21 -6.23
C LEU A 175 7.28 -1.16 -6.62
N GLN A 176 7.53 -1.59 -7.86
CA GLN A 176 7.04 -2.88 -8.38
C GLN A 176 7.57 -4.06 -7.55
N GLY A 177 8.84 -4.02 -7.14
CA GLY A 177 9.42 -5.05 -6.28
C GLY A 177 8.76 -5.13 -4.89
N ILE A 178 8.45 -3.98 -4.28
CA ILE A 178 7.74 -3.91 -3.00
C ILE A 178 6.29 -4.40 -3.18
N GLN A 179 5.59 -3.93 -4.20
CA GLN A 179 4.20 -4.30 -4.50
C GLN A 179 4.04 -5.79 -4.79
N ALA A 180 4.98 -6.39 -5.53
CA ALA A 180 4.98 -7.83 -5.78
C ALA A 180 5.04 -8.64 -4.48
N ALA A 181 5.87 -8.24 -3.52
CA ALA A 181 5.94 -8.88 -2.22
C ALA A 181 4.63 -8.71 -1.41
N MET A 182 4.00 -7.53 -1.46
CA MET A 182 2.70 -7.28 -0.83
C MET A 182 1.59 -8.14 -1.43
N MET A 183 1.54 -8.29 -2.76
CA MET A 183 0.56 -9.15 -3.44
C MET A 183 0.73 -10.62 -3.02
N CYS A 184 1.96 -11.09 -2.81
CA CYS A 184 2.22 -12.43 -2.27
C CYS A 184 1.68 -12.64 -0.84
N GLN A 185 1.35 -11.58 -0.11
CA GLN A 185 0.71 -11.61 1.21
C GLN A 185 -0.82 -11.44 1.14
N GLU A 186 -1.42 -11.47 -0.04
CA GLU A 186 -2.85 -11.20 -0.30
C GLU A 186 -3.30 -9.80 0.17
N MET A 187 -2.38 -8.83 0.18
CA MET A 187 -2.73 -7.44 0.48
C MET A 187 -3.46 -6.78 -0.70
N VAL A 188 -4.32 -5.83 -0.39
CA VAL A 188 -4.97 -4.95 -1.38
C VAL A 188 -4.01 -3.82 -1.74
N VAL A 189 -3.20 -4.02 -2.76
CA VAL A 189 -2.20 -3.03 -3.18
C VAL A 189 -2.87 -1.87 -3.91
N VAL A 190 -2.54 -0.64 -3.49
CA VAL A 190 -3.06 0.60 -4.09
C VAL A 190 -1.93 1.47 -4.64
N ALA A 191 -2.24 2.20 -5.70
CA ALA A 191 -1.41 3.27 -6.24
C ALA A 191 -1.56 4.54 -5.39
N ASP A 192 -0.83 5.62 -5.76
CA ASP A 192 -0.94 6.93 -5.09
C ASP A 192 -2.31 7.61 -5.31
N GLY A 193 -3.02 7.23 -6.36
CA GLY A 193 -4.36 7.75 -6.66
C GLY A 193 -4.35 9.17 -7.26
N ARG A 194 -5.55 9.77 -7.34
CA ARG A 194 -5.73 11.10 -7.94
C ARG A 194 -5.16 12.20 -7.04
N PRO A 195 -4.68 13.33 -7.64
CA PRO A 195 -4.64 13.65 -9.08
C PRO A 195 -3.45 13.06 -9.82
N THR A 196 -2.40 12.57 -9.16
CA THR A 196 -1.16 12.11 -9.78
C THR A 196 -1.30 10.76 -10.47
N ALA A 197 -1.95 9.80 -9.84
CA ALA A 197 -2.35 8.49 -10.38
C ALA A 197 -1.20 7.67 -10.99
N HIS A 198 -0.07 7.59 -10.27
CA HIS A 198 1.06 6.71 -10.60
C HIS A 198 0.96 5.37 -9.85
N THR A 199 1.90 4.47 -10.09
CA THR A 199 1.94 3.14 -9.46
C THR A 199 2.25 3.16 -7.97
N GLY A 200 2.62 4.29 -7.41
CA GLY A 200 2.93 4.54 -6.01
C GLY A 200 3.67 5.86 -5.87
N ALA A 201 4.17 6.18 -4.68
CA ALA A 201 4.87 7.44 -4.47
C ALA A 201 6.33 7.37 -4.89
N THR A 202 6.73 8.29 -5.78
CA THR A 202 8.11 8.42 -6.24
C THR A 202 8.66 9.79 -5.90
N VAL A 203 9.81 9.82 -5.22
CA VAL A 203 10.48 11.06 -4.78
C VAL A 203 11.94 11.02 -5.20
N TRP A 204 12.53 12.17 -5.45
CA TRP A 204 13.96 12.33 -5.64
C TRP A 204 14.53 13.38 -4.66
N ASN A 205 15.76 13.16 -4.19
CA ASN A 205 16.41 14.01 -3.19
C ASN A 205 17.59 14.83 -3.73
N SER A 206 17.75 14.87 -5.06
CA SER A 206 18.87 15.56 -5.76
C SER A 206 20.27 15.27 -5.20
N GLY A 207 20.45 14.12 -4.52
CA GLY A 207 21.71 13.76 -3.86
C GLY A 207 22.05 14.56 -2.60
N LYS A 208 21.11 15.37 -2.08
CA LYS A 208 21.35 16.32 -0.98
C LYS A 208 20.65 15.97 0.34
N ASP A 209 20.07 14.77 0.46
CA ASP A 209 19.24 14.38 1.60
C ASP A 209 18.05 15.34 1.87
N ASP A 210 17.55 15.99 0.83
CA ASP A 210 16.40 16.90 0.87
C ASP A 210 15.40 16.58 -0.23
N ILE A 211 14.14 16.38 0.13
CA ILE A 211 13.02 16.08 -0.78
C ILE A 211 12.08 17.27 -0.98
N SER A 212 12.33 18.40 -0.32
CA SER A 212 11.45 19.57 -0.36
C SER A 212 11.34 20.18 -1.75
N GLN A 213 12.36 20.00 -2.58
CA GLN A 213 12.41 20.53 -3.96
C GLN A 213 11.64 19.67 -4.96
N ASP A 214 11.20 18.48 -4.58
CA ASP A 214 10.39 17.61 -5.44
C ASP A 214 8.89 17.80 -5.16
N GLU A 215 8.34 18.93 -5.55
CA GLU A 215 6.92 19.27 -5.34
C GLU A 215 5.99 18.19 -5.92
N PHE A 216 6.31 17.69 -7.13
CA PHE A 216 5.51 16.66 -7.76
C PHE A 216 5.62 15.32 -7.02
N GLY A 217 6.83 14.90 -6.66
CA GLY A 217 7.04 13.70 -5.85
C GLY A 217 6.34 13.78 -4.50
N MET A 218 6.42 14.93 -3.83
CA MET A 218 5.70 15.14 -2.55
C MET A 218 4.18 15.12 -2.72
N SER A 219 3.66 15.49 -3.90
CA SER A 219 2.23 15.30 -4.21
C SER A 219 1.87 13.82 -4.30
N THR A 220 2.71 12.98 -4.93
CA THR A 220 2.49 11.52 -4.99
C THR A 220 2.51 10.90 -3.59
N VAL A 221 3.40 11.38 -2.70
CA VAL A 221 3.50 10.94 -1.30
C VAL A 221 2.21 11.22 -0.52
N LYS A 222 1.71 12.46 -0.58
CA LYS A 222 0.46 12.86 0.09
C LYS A 222 -0.73 12.07 -0.45
N ASN A 223 -0.79 11.90 -1.77
CA ASN A 223 -1.87 11.14 -2.42
C ASN A 223 -1.84 9.67 -2.02
N LEU A 224 -0.66 9.04 -1.93
CA LEU A 224 -0.51 7.66 -1.47
C LEU A 224 -1.05 7.49 -0.03
N GLY A 225 -0.61 8.34 0.89
CA GLY A 225 -1.08 8.31 2.28
C GLY A 225 -2.58 8.41 2.38
N ARG A 226 -3.16 9.42 1.72
CA ARG A 226 -4.62 9.60 1.64
C ARG A 226 -5.31 8.37 1.04
N ARG A 227 -4.80 7.84 -0.08
CA ARG A 227 -5.42 6.71 -0.77
C ARG A 227 -5.41 5.42 0.06
N VAL A 228 -4.31 5.12 0.74
CA VAL A 228 -4.22 3.98 1.66
C VAL A 228 -5.26 4.12 2.78
N ALA A 229 -5.39 5.30 3.37
CA ALA A 229 -6.35 5.57 4.44
C ALA A 229 -7.81 5.42 3.99
N GLU A 230 -8.18 6.02 2.85
CA GLU A 230 -9.52 5.93 2.28
C GLU A 230 -9.94 4.47 2.02
N VAL A 231 -9.04 3.68 1.45
CA VAL A 231 -9.35 2.27 1.15
C VAL A 231 -9.39 1.44 2.42
N ALA A 232 -8.48 1.68 3.37
CA ALA A 232 -8.47 0.98 4.67
C ALA A 232 -9.75 1.23 5.47
N LEU A 233 -10.27 2.46 5.48
CA LEU A 233 -11.55 2.79 6.10
C LEU A 233 -12.72 2.07 5.43
N ARG A 234 -12.76 2.01 4.10
CA ARG A 234 -13.79 1.26 3.35
C ARG A 234 -13.75 -0.24 3.66
N MET A 235 -12.54 -0.82 3.69
CA MET A 235 -12.36 -2.24 4.04
C MET A 235 -12.77 -2.55 5.49
N ALA A 236 -12.60 -1.58 6.40
CA ALA A 236 -13.02 -1.72 7.79
C ALA A 236 -14.55 -1.61 7.98
N ALA A 237 -15.23 -0.84 7.11
CA ALA A 237 -16.69 -0.66 7.15
C ALA A 237 -17.46 -1.86 6.57
N GLY A 238 -16.83 -2.67 5.71
CA GLY A 238 -17.45 -3.84 5.07
C GLY A 238 -17.26 -5.15 5.83
N LYS A 239 -16.73 -5.08 7.04
CA LYS A 239 -16.57 -6.20 7.98
C LYS A 239 -17.51 -5.99 9.16
#